data_f66a8a1e4e5920ef46b4bdc37f2ddfba
#
_entry.id   f66a8a1e4e5920ef46b4bdc37f2ddfba
#
_cell.length_a   1.000
_cell.length_b   1.000
_cell.length_c   1.000
_cell.angle_alpha   90.00
_cell.angle_beta   90.00
_cell.angle_gamma   90.00
#
_symmetry.space_group_name_H-M   'P 1'
#
loop_
_entity.id
_entity.type
_entity.pdbx_description
1 polymer ?
#
loop_
_entity_poly.entity_id
_entity_poly.type
_entity_poly.pdbx_seq_one_letter_code
_entity_poly.pdbx_strand_id
1 'polypeptide(L)'
;MTDEYEHYEAIVVGAGPGGAAAAAALARQGVETLVLERGVEAGSKNVSGGLIYAEESAPYTMDSLFPDFREEASERPVDENYIHNIAGNRVKTFDLERVHEHDTAWCDSVLRRPMDSWLAERVHEMTRETGGGLLTDVRVNGLLRENGRIVGVTCDELDPITADVVIAADGVNSELARDAGLMDWDEPDEWFQGVKAVVDMEPEVINERFDIDEDEGAAHLFSGDLFDGVRGGGFLYTNEDSLSIGTVFHLDSLAAEEAEPHELLNSLLTHPVLDQYLQGEYEEREYSAKLVPDSKKVAHPSPHRGRLLLVGDAAGQMQAQGPIIKGMNHAVSAGGLAAEAFTEARARGDSSQAGELYEQKLEREGVMDKLRPTRYEVTSGLSESDLVTSIGNKLLNSSIGRAGLRAFDGTAERLFNSPFVLGMIPDTRTSYVTVPTILGEELGTPVDAEHEVEPPELDDRIGDLTYNVGDPHIELIDSTFEASGTAVTACPVSAKDFGGGCYREEEIKTNGDTGRVVSLDTQPCVECGTCAIVADTKWEHPSGGKGVEYKDG
;
A
#
# COMPACT_ATOMS: atom_id res chain seq x y z
N MET A 1 16.10 11.26 -35.08
CA MET A 1 16.06 9.79 -35.13
C MET A 1 14.77 9.22 -34.56
N THR A 2 13.89 10.06 -33.95
CA THR A 2 12.57 9.68 -33.43
C THR A 2 11.44 9.62 -34.47
N ASP A 3 11.67 10.06 -35.71
CA ASP A 3 10.68 9.95 -36.79
C ASP A 3 10.35 8.49 -37.23
N GLU A 4 10.98 7.52 -36.58
CA GLU A 4 10.75 6.08 -36.80
C GLU A 4 9.92 5.42 -35.70
N TYR A 5 9.70 6.09 -34.54
CA TYR A 5 8.95 5.53 -33.43
C TYR A 5 7.47 5.94 -33.48
N GLU A 6 6.61 5.07 -32.99
CA GLU A 6 5.20 5.38 -32.79
C GLU A 6 5.05 6.55 -31.78
N HIS A 7 4.09 7.43 -32.01
CA HIS A 7 3.91 8.64 -31.20
C HIS A 7 2.47 8.77 -30.74
N TYR A 8 2.30 9.06 -29.46
CA TYR A 8 1.01 9.38 -28.84
C TYR A 8 1.05 10.76 -28.18
N GLU A 9 -0.10 11.42 -27.98
CA GLU A 9 -0.17 12.67 -27.24
C GLU A 9 0.15 12.43 -25.74
N ALA A 10 -0.30 11.29 -25.18
CA ALA A 10 0.01 10.89 -23.82
C ALA A 10 0.31 9.37 -23.72
N ILE A 11 1.30 9.03 -22.89
CA ILE A 11 1.53 7.65 -22.43
C ILE A 11 1.25 7.63 -20.94
N VAL A 12 0.44 6.64 -20.48
CA VAL A 12 0.21 6.33 -19.07
C VAL A 12 0.82 4.97 -18.79
N VAL A 13 1.68 4.89 -17.76
CA VAL A 13 2.36 3.65 -17.38
C VAL A 13 1.75 3.12 -16.09
N GLY A 14 1.17 1.93 -16.15
CA GLY A 14 0.39 1.29 -15.10
C GLY A 14 -1.12 1.55 -15.22
N ALA A 15 -1.92 0.48 -15.14
CA ALA A 15 -3.38 0.52 -15.23
C ALA A 15 -4.09 0.39 -13.86
N GLY A 16 -3.39 0.64 -12.75
CA GLY A 16 -3.99 0.76 -11.42
C GLY A 16 -4.83 2.05 -11.28
N PRO A 17 -5.43 2.32 -10.09
CA PRO A 17 -6.38 3.42 -9.88
C PRO A 17 -5.88 4.79 -10.36
N GLY A 18 -4.61 5.13 -10.12
CA GLY A 18 -4.03 6.41 -10.56
C GLY A 18 -3.89 6.53 -12.07
N GLY A 19 -3.42 5.46 -12.73
CA GLY A 19 -3.28 5.42 -14.18
C GLY A 19 -4.62 5.37 -14.89
N ALA A 20 -5.57 4.58 -14.39
CA ALA A 20 -6.93 4.53 -14.90
C ALA A 20 -7.62 5.91 -14.81
N ALA A 21 -7.46 6.60 -13.67
CA ALA A 21 -7.99 7.95 -13.49
C ALA A 21 -7.38 8.96 -14.48
N ALA A 22 -6.04 8.91 -14.66
CA ALA A 22 -5.35 9.77 -15.62
C ALA A 22 -5.83 9.52 -17.05
N ALA A 23 -5.87 8.24 -17.47
CA ALA A 23 -6.28 7.86 -18.82
C ALA A 23 -7.75 8.21 -19.11
N ALA A 24 -8.66 7.95 -18.17
CA ALA A 24 -10.07 8.33 -18.28
C ALA A 24 -10.25 9.85 -18.41
N ALA A 25 -9.54 10.63 -17.58
CA ALA A 25 -9.59 12.09 -17.63
C ALA A 25 -9.00 12.65 -18.94
N LEU A 26 -7.91 12.07 -19.46
CA LEU A 26 -7.33 12.42 -20.76
C LEU A 26 -8.28 12.10 -21.90
N ALA A 27 -8.84 10.89 -21.95
CA ALA A 27 -9.77 10.46 -23.00
C ALA A 27 -11.02 11.34 -23.05
N ARG A 28 -11.60 11.73 -21.91
CA ARG A 28 -12.72 12.67 -21.83
C ARG A 28 -12.43 14.03 -22.44
N GLN A 29 -11.16 14.41 -22.54
CA GLN A 29 -10.69 15.66 -23.13
C GLN A 29 -10.18 15.48 -24.58
N GLY A 30 -10.40 14.29 -25.16
CA GLY A 30 -10.06 13.99 -26.56
C GLY A 30 -8.55 13.83 -26.79
N VAL A 31 -7.78 13.43 -25.78
CA VAL A 31 -6.33 13.19 -25.89
C VAL A 31 -6.09 11.75 -26.35
N GLU A 32 -5.29 11.58 -27.41
CA GLU A 32 -4.83 10.28 -27.86
C GLU A 32 -3.89 9.67 -26.83
N THR A 33 -4.35 8.65 -26.09
CA THR A 33 -3.67 8.11 -24.90
C THR A 33 -3.39 6.62 -25.05
N LEU A 34 -2.11 6.22 -24.93
CA LEU A 34 -1.69 4.83 -24.79
C LEU A 34 -1.46 4.50 -23.33
N VAL A 35 -2.11 3.45 -22.83
CA VAL A 35 -1.87 2.89 -21.50
C VAL A 35 -1.05 1.61 -21.62
N LEU A 36 0.03 1.49 -20.85
CA LEU A 36 0.92 0.34 -20.83
C LEU A 36 0.87 -0.33 -19.46
N GLU A 37 0.46 -1.59 -19.42
CA GLU A 37 0.33 -2.38 -18.21
C GLU A 37 1.26 -3.59 -18.26
N ARG A 38 2.01 -3.83 -17.17
CA ARG A 38 2.97 -4.93 -17.06
C ARG A 38 2.30 -6.29 -16.90
N GLY A 39 1.21 -6.36 -16.16
CA GLY A 39 0.45 -7.59 -15.93
C GLY A 39 -0.16 -8.14 -17.23
N VAL A 40 -0.38 -9.45 -17.28
CA VAL A 40 -1.18 -10.08 -18.35
C VAL A 40 -2.61 -9.55 -18.34
N GLU A 41 -3.05 -9.12 -17.18
CA GLU A 41 -4.32 -8.47 -16.88
C GLU A 41 -4.07 -7.38 -15.84
N ALA A 42 -4.74 -6.25 -15.93
CA ALA A 42 -4.63 -5.20 -14.93
C ALA A 42 -5.04 -5.74 -13.55
N GLY A 43 -4.32 -5.33 -12.50
CA GLY A 43 -4.55 -5.85 -11.16
C GLY A 43 -3.78 -7.13 -10.81
N SER A 44 -3.43 -7.98 -11.79
CA SER A 44 -2.73 -9.25 -11.54
C SER A 44 -1.37 -9.11 -10.85
N LYS A 45 -0.80 -7.91 -10.79
CA LYS A 45 0.46 -7.56 -10.10
C LYS A 45 0.27 -6.64 -8.90
N ASN A 46 -0.98 -6.29 -8.59
CA ASN A 46 -1.30 -5.27 -7.61
C ASN A 46 -1.80 -5.89 -6.31
N VAL A 47 -1.41 -5.28 -5.19
CA VAL A 47 -1.82 -5.65 -3.84
C VAL A 47 -2.17 -4.39 -3.07
N SER A 48 -3.23 -4.45 -2.25
CA SER A 48 -3.59 -3.41 -1.30
C SER A 48 -4.28 -4.00 -0.08
N GLY A 49 -4.46 -3.20 0.98
CA GLY A 49 -5.28 -3.60 2.12
C GLY A 49 -6.75 -3.83 1.73
N GLY A 50 -7.25 -3.06 0.74
CA GLY A 50 -8.58 -3.29 0.17
C GLY A 50 -9.62 -2.22 0.51
N LEU A 51 -9.24 -1.00 0.97
CA LEU A 51 -10.19 0.10 1.16
C LEU A 51 -9.90 1.27 0.23
N ILE A 52 -10.93 1.77 -0.45
CA ILE A 52 -10.91 3.04 -1.16
C ILE A 52 -11.83 4.04 -0.47
N TYR A 53 -11.28 5.19 -0.09
CA TYR A 53 -11.98 6.17 0.76
C TYR A 53 -12.79 7.16 -0.08
N ALA A 54 -14.02 7.45 0.38
CA ALA A 54 -14.86 8.51 -0.15
C ALA A 54 -14.43 9.85 0.47
N GLU A 55 -13.81 10.71 -0.33
CA GLU A 55 -13.41 12.06 0.08
C GLU A 55 -14.15 13.10 -0.73
N GLU A 56 -15.22 13.70 -0.17
CA GLU A 56 -16.03 14.74 -0.84
C GLU A 56 -15.23 15.97 -1.30
N SER A 57 -14.13 16.29 -0.60
CA SER A 57 -13.26 17.41 -0.94
C SER A 57 -12.21 17.09 -2.00
N ALA A 58 -12.14 15.85 -2.48
CA ALA A 58 -11.18 15.47 -3.50
C ALA A 58 -11.59 16.04 -4.88
N PRO A 59 -10.64 16.56 -5.69
CA PRO A 59 -10.94 17.13 -7.00
C PRO A 59 -11.43 16.08 -8.00
N TYR A 60 -10.97 14.84 -7.82
CA TYR A 60 -11.41 13.67 -8.56
C TYR A 60 -11.62 12.51 -7.58
N THR A 61 -12.74 11.83 -7.72
CA THR A 61 -13.07 10.61 -6.98
C THR A 61 -13.29 9.46 -7.97
N MET A 62 -13.31 8.23 -7.49
CA MET A 62 -13.62 7.07 -8.31
C MET A 62 -14.98 7.25 -9.00
N ASP A 63 -16.04 7.59 -8.24
CA ASP A 63 -17.39 7.81 -8.77
C ASP A 63 -17.47 8.93 -9.81
N SER A 64 -16.65 10.00 -9.68
CA SER A 64 -16.65 11.10 -10.64
C SER A 64 -16.09 10.71 -12.00
N LEU A 65 -15.15 9.76 -12.02
CA LEU A 65 -14.54 9.23 -13.23
C LEU A 65 -15.23 7.96 -13.73
N PHE A 66 -15.77 7.15 -12.85
CA PHE A 66 -16.41 5.88 -13.14
C PHE A 66 -17.71 5.76 -12.32
N PRO A 67 -18.83 6.30 -12.82
CA PRO A 67 -20.08 6.39 -12.05
C PRO A 67 -20.66 5.04 -11.59
N ASP A 68 -20.36 3.97 -12.36
CA ASP A 68 -20.87 2.62 -12.07
C ASP A 68 -19.93 1.83 -11.14
N PHE A 69 -18.85 2.47 -10.60
CA PHE A 69 -17.81 1.82 -9.81
C PHE A 69 -18.35 1.05 -8.61
N ARG A 70 -19.24 1.68 -7.83
CA ARG A 70 -19.77 1.06 -6.61
C ARG A 70 -20.67 -0.14 -6.87
N GLU A 71 -21.35 -0.15 -8.03
CA GLU A 71 -22.27 -1.24 -8.41
C GLU A 71 -21.51 -2.41 -9.07
N GLU A 72 -20.42 -2.12 -9.82
CA GLU A 72 -19.79 -3.10 -10.69
C GLU A 72 -18.37 -3.54 -10.25
N ALA A 73 -17.71 -2.80 -9.35
CA ALA A 73 -16.29 -3.03 -9.05
C ALA A 73 -15.87 -2.85 -7.59
N SER A 74 -16.78 -2.43 -6.69
CA SER A 74 -16.53 -2.50 -5.25
C SER A 74 -17.12 -3.79 -4.67
N GLU A 75 -16.61 -4.21 -3.53
CA GLU A 75 -17.07 -5.38 -2.80
C GLU A 75 -18.24 -5.01 -1.87
N ARG A 76 -17.98 -4.13 -0.89
CA ARG A 76 -19.00 -3.64 0.05
C ARG A 76 -18.76 -2.17 0.40
N PRO A 77 -19.81 -1.35 0.58
CA PRO A 77 -19.68 -0.08 1.30
C PRO A 77 -19.35 -0.38 2.76
N VAL A 78 -18.39 0.34 3.35
CA VAL A 78 -17.94 0.12 4.72
C VAL A 78 -18.51 1.22 5.61
N ASP A 79 -19.56 0.88 6.35
CA ASP A 79 -20.23 1.78 7.29
C ASP A 79 -19.73 1.59 8.72
N GLU A 80 -19.38 0.35 9.09
CA GLU A 80 -18.90 -0.04 10.40
C GLU A 80 -17.38 0.00 10.51
N ASN A 81 -16.83 0.87 11.37
CA ASN A 81 -15.39 1.08 11.50
C ASN A 81 -14.93 0.99 12.96
N TYR A 82 -13.99 0.09 13.26
CA TYR A 82 -13.53 -0.19 14.61
C TYR A 82 -12.01 -0.13 14.76
N ILE A 83 -11.54 0.37 15.91
CA ILE A 83 -10.14 0.23 16.34
C ILE A 83 -10.08 -0.62 17.60
N HIS A 84 -9.27 -1.67 17.56
CA HIS A 84 -9.01 -2.58 18.66
C HIS A 84 -7.62 -2.34 19.24
N ASN A 85 -7.56 -1.92 20.50
CA ASN A 85 -6.32 -1.76 21.24
C ASN A 85 -6.11 -2.97 22.14
N ILE A 86 -5.03 -3.70 21.92
CA ILE A 86 -4.78 -5.05 22.45
C ILE A 86 -3.68 -5.01 23.51
N ALA A 87 -3.91 -5.73 24.61
CA ALA A 87 -2.93 -6.03 25.64
C ALA A 87 -3.08 -7.48 26.13
N GLY A 88 -2.28 -8.39 25.62
CA GLY A 88 -2.47 -9.82 25.81
C GLY A 88 -3.88 -10.23 25.33
N ASN A 89 -4.69 -10.88 26.18
CA ASN A 89 -6.07 -11.22 25.85
C ASN A 89 -7.10 -10.14 26.20
N ARG A 90 -6.68 -8.91 26.52
CA ARG A 90 -7.59 -7.81 26.82
C ARG A 90 -7.68 -6.88 25.62
N VAL A 91 -8.91 -6.54 25.22
CA VAL A 91 -9.17 -5.70 24.05
C VAL A 91 -10.08 -4.53 24.42
N LYS A 92 -9.67 -3.31 24.09
CA LYS A 92 -10.53 -2.12 24.10
C LYS A 92 -10.87 -1.76 22.67
N THR A 93 -12.11 -1.91 22.30
CA THR A 93 -12.66 -1.51 21.00
C THR A 93 -13.20 -0.10 21.06
N PHE A 94 -12.90 0.71 20.05
CA PHE A 94 -13.48 2.02 19.79
C PHE A 94 -14.20 1.96 18.44
N ASP A 95 -15.44 2.43 18.47
CA ASP A 95 -16.26 2.60 17.29
C ASP A 95 -15.96 3.96 16.67
N LEU A 96 -15.54 3.98 15.40
CA LEU A 96 -15.23 5.20 14.64
C LEU A 96 -16.43 5.78 13.89
N GLU A 97 -17.52 5.05 13.79
CA GLU A 97 -18.73 5.45 13.07
C GLU A 97 -19.30 6.78 13.57
N ARG A 98 -19.24 7.00 14.88
CA ARG A 98 -19.72 8.23 15.53
C ARG A 98 -18.95 9.50 15.18
N VAL A 99 -17.89 9.39 14.36
CA VAL A 99 -17.05 10.54 13.92
C VAL A 99 -17.58 11.16 12.64
N HIS A 100 -18.33 10.43 11.84
CA HIS A 100 -18.82 10.85 10.53
C HIS A 100 -20.34 11.00 10.53
N GLU A 101 -20.84 12.25 10.62
CA GLU A 101 -22.27 12.61 10.51
C GLU A 101 -22.76 12.59 9.03
N HIS A 102 -22.31 11.65 8.20
CA HIS A 102 -22.67 11.60 6.76
C HIS A 102 -23.53 10.37 6.45
N ASP A 103 -24.55 10.59 5.62
CA ASP A 103 -25.50 9.57 5.12
C ASP A 103 -24.88 8.64 4.04
N THR A 104 -23.56 8.73 3.77
CA THR A 104 -22.86 7.95 2.77
C THR A 104 -21.77 7.10 3.41
N ALA A 105 -21.51 5.92 2.84
CA ALA A 105 -20.41 5.06 3.26
C ALA A 105 -19.09 5.85 3.33
N TRP A 106 -18.33 5.61 4.39
CA TRP A 106 -17.04 6.25 4.62
C TRP A 106 -15.98 5.79 3.62
N CYS A 107 -16.02 4.51 3.23
CA CYS A 107 -15.19 3.91 2.19
C CYS A 107 -15.89 2.68 1.60
N ASP A 108 -15.31 2.17 0.53
CA ASP A 108 -15.73 0.90 -0.07
C ASP A 108 -14.60 -0.11 0.02
N SER A 109 -14.90 -1.37 0.33
CA SER A 109 -13.92 -2.45 0.22
C SER A 109 -13.77 -2.88 -1.23
N VAL A 110 -12.56 -3.30 -1.59
CA VAL A 110 -12.21 -3.68 -2.95
C VAL A 110 -11.14 -4.77 -2.96
N LEU A 111 -11.21 -5.65 -3.93
CA LEU A 111 -10.14 -6.55 -4.33
C LEU A 111 -9.44 -5.99 -5.58
N ARG A 112 -8.10 -5.98 -5.60
CA ARG A 112 -7.35 -5.20 -6.60
C ARG A 112 -7.48 -5.75 -8.00
N ARG A 113 -7.41 -7.05 -8.19
CA ARG A 113 -7.49 -7.61 -9.54
C ARG A 113 -8.87 -7.42 -10.17
N PRO A 114 -9.99 -7.77 -9.51
CA PRO A 114 -11.32 -7.49 -10.05
C PRO A 114 -11.54 -6.01 -10.35
N MET A 115 -11.21 -5.13 -9.41
CA MET A 115 -11.36 -3.68 -9.56
C MET A 115 -10.49 -3.11 -10.69
N ASP A 116 -9.18 -3.41 -10.69
CA ASP A 116 -8.24 -2.86 -11.68
C ASP A 116 -8.54 -3.40 -13.09
N SER A 117 -9.00 -4.67 -13.20
CA SER A 117 -9.43 -5.26 -14.46
C SER A 117 -10.66 -4.55 -15.04
N TRP A 118 -11.65 -4.30 -14.19
CA TRP A 118 -12.85 -3.54 -14.58
C TRP A 118 -12.50 -2.11 -15.02
N LEU A 119 -11.62 -1.41 -14.27
CA LEU A 119 -11.12 -0.08 -14.64
C LEU A 119 -10.40 -0.10 -15.99
N ALA A 120 -9.56 -1.10 -16.23
CA ALA A 120 -8.83 -1.24 -17.48
C ALA A 120 -9.74 -1.45 -18.69
N GLU A 121 -10.81 -2.22 -18.56
CA GLU A 121 -11.82 -2.38 -19.62
C GLU A 121 -12.46 -1.04 -19.98
N ARG A 122 -12.92 -0.27 -18.99
CA ARG A 122 -13.50 1.06 -19.18
C ARG A 122 -12.50 2.04 -19.83
N VAL A 123 -11.27 2.05 -19.33
CA VAL A 123 -10.20 2.90 -19.88
C VAL A 123 -9.86 2.51 -21.32
N HIS A 124 -9.80 1.21 -21.62
CA HIS A 124 -9.54 0.73 -22.98
C HIS A 124 -10.63 1.23 -23.97
N GLU A 125 -11.90 1.14 -23.59
CA GLU A 125 -13.00 1.65 -24.39
C GLU A 125 -12.87 3.16 -24.64
N MET A 126 -12.66 3.95 -23.56
CA MET A 126 -12.55 5.40 -23.64
C MET A 126 -11.34 5.87 -24.47
N THR A 127 -10.18 5.24 -24.28
CA THR A 127 -8.95 5.63 -25.01
C THR A 127 -9.00 5.23 -26.49
N ARG A 128 -9.67 4.14 -26.84
CA ARG A 128 -9.89 3.77 -28.26
C ARG A 128 -10.73 4.80 -29.02
N GLU A 129 -11.67 5.45 -28.38
CA GLU A 129 -12.47 6.50 -29.01
C GLU A 129 -11.64 7.72 -29.44
N THR A 130 -10.50 7.93 -28.77
CA THR A 130 -9.57 9.03 -29.07
C THR A 130 -8.36 8.63 -29.92
N GLY A 131 -8.29 7.37 -30.38
CA GLY A 131 -7.21 6.85 -31.23
C GLY A 131 -6.11 6.09 -30.48
N GLY A 132 -6.15 6.05 -29.16
CA GLY A 132 -5.20 5.33 -28.30
C GLY A 132 -5.64 3.89 -27.98
N GLY A 133 -5.33 3.44 -26.78
CA GLY A 133 -5.70 2.10 -26.30
C GLY A 133 -4.99 1.72 -24.99
N LEU A 134 -5.19 0.47 -24.59
CA LEU A 134 -4.48 -0.15 -23.47
C LEU A 134 -3.82 -1.44 -23.95
N LEU A 135 -2.54 -1.62 -23.62
CA LEU A 135 -1.76 -2.83 -23.88
C LEU A 135 -1.34 -3.44 -22.53
N THR A 136 -1.59 -4.71 -22.37
CA THR A 136 -1.13 -5.54 -21.24
C THR A 136 0.11 -6.36 -21.66
N ASP A 137 0.76 -7.01 -20.69
CA ASP A 137 1.95 -7.83 -20.92
C ASP A 137 3.15 -7.01 -21.44
N VAL A 138 3.21 -5.71 -21.07
CA VAL A 138 4.25 -4.76 -21.52
C VAL A 138 4.92 -4.12 -20.31
N ARG A 139 6.19 -4.46 -20.06
CA ARG A 139 6.99 -3.78 -19.05
C ARG A 139 7.66 -2.54 -19.65
N VAL A 140 7.33 -1.38 -19.07
CA VAL A 140 8.11 -0.16 -19.33
C VAL A 140 9.29 -0.15 -18.38
N ASN A 141 10.51 -0.23 -18.93
CA ASN A 141 11.76 -0.41 -18.21
C ASN A 141 12.60 0.87 -18.10
N GLY A 142 12.19 1.98 -18.72
CA GLY A 142 12.92 3.23 -18.65
C GLY A 142 12.33 4.37 -19.45
N LEU A 143 12.98 5.53 -19.33
CA LEU A 143 12.60 6.76 -20.01
C LEU A 143 13.42 6.95 -21.30
N LEU A 144 12.75 7.14 -22.43
CA LEU A 144 13.39 7.54 -23.68
C LEU A 144 13.81 9.02 -23.62
N ARG A 145 15.08 9.29 -23.87
CA ARG A 145 15.63 10.65 -23.81
C ARG A 145 16.26 11.09 -25.13
N GLU A 146 15.94 12.31 -25.56
CA GLU A 146 16.65 13.01 -26.63
C GLU A 146 17.26 14.31 -26.13
N ASN A 147 18.56 14.49 -26.34
CA ASN A 147 19.30 15.67 -25.89
C ASN A 147 19.06 15.98 -24.38
N GLY A 148 18.94 14.95 -23.55
CA GLY A 148 18.66 15.04 -22.11
C GLY A 148 17.21 15.36 -21.74
N ARG A 149 16.30 15.44 -22.70
CA ARG A 149 14.87 15.65 -22.45
C ARG A 149 14.12 14.31 -22.58
N ILE A 150 13.20 14.08 -21.68
CA ILE A 150 12.28 12.94 -21.76
C ILE A 150 11.34 13.16 -22.95
N VAL A 151 11.27 12.17 -23.84
CA VAL A 151 10.45 12.22 -25.07
C VAL A 151 9.55 10.99 -25.21
N GLY A 152 9.58 10.05 -24.27
CA GLY A 152 8.81 8.82 -24.30
C GLY A 152 9.34 7.78 -23.32
N VAL A 153 9.07 6.51 -23.64
CA VAL A 153 9.44 5.35 -22.82
C VAL A 153 10.12 4.26 -23.63
N THR A 154 10.87 3.39 -22.93
CA THR A 154 11.42 2.14 -23.46
C THR A 154 10.71 0.96 -22.80
N CYS A 155 10.48 -0.10 -23.55
CA CYS A 155 9.79 -1.31 -23.13
C CYS A 155 10.65 -2.54 -23.42
N ASP A 156 10.39 -3.66 -22.72
CA ASP A 156 11.05 -4.93 -23.02
C ASP A 156 10.45 -5.59 -24.27
N GLU A 157 9.13 -5.48 -24.46
CA GLU A 157 8.37 -6.22 -25.48
C GLU A 157 8.07 -5.39 -26.75
N LEU A 158 8.32 -4.08 -26.71
CA LEU A 158 8.00 -3.15 -27.80
C LEU A 158 9.21 -2.27 -28.16
N ASP A 159 9.21 -1.76 -29.41
CA ASP A 159 10.10 -0.66 -29.77
C ASP A 159 9.81 0.59 -28.90
N PRO A 160 10.79 1.48 -28.68
CA PRO A 160 10.56 2.70 -27.94
C PRO A 160 9.37 3.52 -28.49
N ILE A 161 8.59 4.11 -27.60
CA ILE A 161 7.40 4.89 -27.95
C ILE A 161 7.58 6.33 -27.47
N THR A 162 7.22 7.30 -28.31
CA THR A 162 7.34 8.73 -28.00
C THR A 162 6.01 9.32 -27.56
N ALA A 163 6.07 10.38 -26.73
CA ALA A 163 4.86 11.11 -26.32
C ALA A 163 5.12 12.59 -26.00
N ASP A 164 4.06 13.38 -26.02
CA ASP A 164 4.10 14.76 -25.53
C ASP A 164 4.13 14.83 -24.00
N VAL A 165 3.55 13.85 -23.32
CA VAL A 165 3.63 13.65 -21.86
C VAL A 165 3.70 12.17 -21.53
N VAL A 166 4.46 11.84 -20.46
CA VAL A 166 4.47 10.51 -19.83
C VAL A 166 3.92 10.65 -18.40
N ILE A 167 2.89 9.90 -18.08
CA ILE A 167 2.34 9.82 -16.71
C ILE A 167 2.74 8.47 -16.14
N ALA A 168 3.67 8.47 -15.19
CA ALA A 168 4.10 7.27 -14.50
C ALA A 168 3.18 7.03 -13.28
N ALA A 169 2.37 6.00 -13.38
CA ALA A 169 1.49 5.46 -12.34
C ALA A 169 1.82 3.98 -12.07
N ASP A 170 3.13 3.65 -12.15
CA ASP A 170 3.72 2.32 -12.10
C ASP A 170 3.94 1.80 -10.66
N GLY A 171 3.30 2.45 -9.69
CA GLY A 171 3.18 1.99 -8.31
C GLY A 171 4.43 2.19 -7.46
N VAL A 172 4.44 1.55 -6.28
CA VAL A 172 5.46 1.75 -5.24
C VAL A 172 6.87 1.39 -5.69
N ASN A 173 7.01 0.43 -6.59
CA ASN A 173 8.29 -0.02 -7.13
C ASN A 173 8.66 0.69 -8.44
N SER A 174 8.25 1.94 -8.62
CA SER A 174 8.41 2.71 -9.86
C SER A 174 9.85 2.75 -10.38
N GLU A 175 10.08 2.12 -11.52
CA GLU A 175 11.37 2.20 -12.22
C GLU A 175 11.54 3.58 -12.88
N LEU A 176 10.43 4.21 -13.32
CA LEU A 176 10.46 5.52 -13.96
C LEU A 176 10.77 6.65 -12.99
N ALA A 177 10.24 6.59 -11.76
CA ALA A 177 10.55 7.57 -10.72
C ALA A 177 12.04 7.53 -10.34
N ARG A 178 12.61 6.32 -10.22
CA ARG A 178 14.04 6.11 -9.96
C ARG A 178 14.92 6.55 -11.14
N ASP A 179 14.59 6.15 -12.36
CA ASP A 179 15.31 6.60 -13.57
C ASP A 179 15.30 8.13 -13.73
N ALA A 180 14.23 8.77 -13.29
CA ALA A 180 14.13 10.22 -13.24
C ALA A 180 14.91 10.85 -12.06
N GLY A 181 15.34 10.08 -11.06
CA GLY A 181 15.94 10.57 -9.81
C GLY A 181 14.95 11.40 -8.99
N LEU A 182 13.70 10.95 -8.94
CA LEU A 182 12.60 11.52 -8.16
C LEU A 182 12.18 10.65 -6.97
N MET A 183 12.70 9.42 -6.90
CA MET A 183 12.51 8.48 -5.81
C MET A 183 13.77 7.60 -5.69
N ASP A 184 14.19 7.36 -4.47
CA ASP A 184 15.28 6.44 -4.13
C ASP A 184 14.78 5.42 -3.09
N TRP A 185 15.43 4.26 -2.99
CA TRP A 185 15.10 3.20 -2.02
C TRP A 185 16.20 3.09 -0.96
N ASP A 186 16.58 4.20 -0.37
CA ASP A 186 17.80 4.26 0.42
C ASP A 186 17.60 3.87 1.89
N GLU A 187 16.46 4.25 2.50
CA GLU A 187 16.32 4.15 3.96
C GLU A 187 15.08 3.32 4.37
N PRO A 188 15.25 2.25 5.17
CA PRO A 188 14.13 1.39 5.60
C PRO A 188 13.03 2.12 6.37
N ASP A 189 13.36 3.23 7.06
CA ASP A 189 12.40 4.00 7.85
C ASP A 189 11.43 4.85 6.97
N GLU A 190 11.62 4.86 5.66
CA GLU A 190 10.76 5.52 4.66
C GLU A 190 9.64 4.62 4.14
N TRP A 191 9.59 3.35 4.59
CA TRP A 191 8.73 2.34 4.00
C TRP A 191 7.98 1.53 5.05
N PHE A 192 6.81 1.04 4.62
CA PHE A 192 6.09 -0.01 5.33
C PHE A 192 6.11 -1.29 4.49
N GLN A 193 6.05 -2.43 5.17
CA GLN A 193 5.80 -3.74 4.57
C GLN A 193 4.38 -4.19 4.94
N GLY A 194 3.54 -4.39 3.94
CA GLY A 194 2.23 -5.01 4.10
C GLY A 194 2.25 -6.48 3.70
N VAL A 195 1.54 -7.31 4.44
CA VAL A 195 1.17 -8.68 4.08
C VAL A 195 -0.32 -8.88 4.31
N LYS A 196 -0.98 -9.65 3.44
CA LYS A 196 -2.42 -9.88 3.48
C LYS A 196 -2.75 -11.32 3.11
N ALA A 197 -3.73 -11.87 3.80
CA ALA A 197 -4.48 -13.06 3.42
C ALA A 197 -5.90 -12.66 2.99
N VAL A 198 -6.40 -13.26 1.92
CA VAL A 198 -7.81 -13.26 1.56
C VAL A 198 -8.39 -14.60 1.98
N VAL A 199 -9.43 -14.56 2.80
CA VAL A 199 -10.05 -15.74 3.42
C VAL A 199 -11.45 -15.91 2.88
N ASP A 200 -11.77 -17.09 2.35
CA ASP A 200 -13.10 -17.42 1.85
C ASP A 200 -14.14 -17.40 2.98
N MET A 201 -15.28 -16.78 2.74
CA MET A 201 -16.41 -16.78 3.64
C MET A 201 -17.72 -16.47 2.90
N GLU A 202 -18.71 -17.33 3.05
CA GLU A 202 -20.03 -17.11 2.43
C GLU A 202 -20.66 -15.80 2.89
N PRO A 203 -21.33 -15.03 2.00
CA PRO A 203 -21.90 -13.72 2.31
C PRO A 203 -22.83 -13.71 3.53
N GLU A 204 -23.68 -14.74 3.67
CA GLU A 204 -24.59 -14.86 4.80
C GLU A 204 -23.86 -15.08 6.13
N VAL A 205 -22.70 -15.76 6.10
CA VAL A 205 -21.84 -15.97 7.27
C VAL A 205 -21.13 -14.66 7.65
N ILE A 206 -20.69 -13.87 6.67
CA ILE A 206 -20.14 -12.54 6.92
C ILE A 206 -21.19 -11.67 7.61
N ASN A 207 -22.41 -11.60 7.05
CA ASN A 207 -23.49 -10.78 7.61
C ASN A 207 -23.82 -11.18 9.07
N GLU A 208 -23.88 -12.49 9.35
CA GLU A 208 -24.16 -13.01 10.70
C GLU A 208 -23.02 -12.68 11.70
N ARG A 209 -21.76 -12.91 11.29
CA ARG A 209 -20.60 -12.78 12.20
C ARG A 209 -20.21 -11.34 12.49
N PHE A 210 -20.50 -10.44 11.56
CA PHE A 210 -20.20 -9.00 11.69
C PHE A 210 -21.41 -8.18 12.14
N ASP A 211 -22.61 -8.77 12.24
CA ASP A 211 -23.88 -8.12 12.59
C ASP A 211 -24.19 -6.95 11.65
N ILE A 212 -24.04 -7.17 10.34
CA ILE A 212 -24.26 -6.21 9.25
C ILE A 212 -25.32 -6.71 8.28
N ASP A 213 -25.97 -5.80 7.57
CA ASP A 213 -26.92 -6.11 6.50
C ASP A 213 -26.20 -6.49 5.18
N GLU A 214 -26.95 -6.99 4.19
CA GLU A 214 -26.41 -7.49 2.92
C GLU A 214 -25.65 -6.43 2.12
N ASP A 215 -26.04 -5.17 2.26
CA ASP A 215 -25.46 -4.00 1.60
C ASP A 215 -24.52 -3.17 2.50
N GLU A 216 -24.10 -3.73 3.63
CA GLU A 216 -23.18 -3.11 4.58
C GLU A 216 -21.84 -3.86 4.66
N GLY A 217 -20.80 -3.17 5.10
CA GLY A 217 -19.48 -3.70 5.30
C GLY A 217 -18.83 -3.18 6.58
N ALA A 218 -17.83 -3.91 7.07
CA ALA A 218 -17.11 -3.61 8.28
C ALA A 218 -15.59 -3.55 8.07
N ALA A 219 -14.95 -2.61 8.77
CA ALA A 219 -13.50 -2.48 8.83
C ALA A 219 -13.01 -2.47 10.30
N HIS A 220 -12.08 -3.36 10.60
CA HIS A 220 -11.47 -3.51 11.91
C HIS A 220 -9.97 -3.26 11.82
N LEU A 221 -9.44 -2.39 12.67
CA LEU A 221 -8.03 -2.07 12.78
C LEU A 221 -7.49 -2.53 14.13
N PHE A 222 -6.30 -3.12 14.16
CA PHE A 222 -5.70 -3.72 15.35
C PHE A 222 -4.35 -3.10 15.67
N SER A 223 -4.10 -2.80 16.95
CA SER A 223 -2.84 -2.23 17.42
C SER A 223 -2.57 -2.61 18.89
N GLY A 224 -1.33 -2.48 19.34
CA GLY A 224 -0.95 -2.76 20.72
C GLY A 224 0.09 -3.86 20.84
N ASP A 225 -0.01 -4.65 21.93
CA ASP A 225 0.94 -5.70 22.26
C ASP A 225 0.57 -7.05 21.58
N LEU A 226 0.41 -6.99 20.26
CA LEU A 226 0.07 -8.15 19.44
C LEU A 226 1.26 -8.61 18.57
N PHE A 227 2.18 -7.68 18.28
CA PHE A 227 3.19 -7.85 17.25
C PHE A 227 4.63 -7.79 17.82
N ASP A 228 4.85 -8.32 19.03
CA ASP A 228 6.16 -8.42 19.67
C ASP A 228 6.97 -7.12 19.68
N GLY A 229 6.26 -5.99 19.77
CA GLY A 229 6.87 -4.66 19.82
C GLY A 229 7.24 -4.07 18.46
N VAL A 230 6.96 -4.74 17.35
CA VAL A 230 7.09 -4.20 16.00
C VAL A 230 6.08 -3.07 15.79
N ARG A 231 6.53 -1.95 15.22
CA ARG A 231 5.67 -0.81 14.93
C ARG A 231 4.80 -1.08 13.71
N GLY A 232 3.49 -0.99 13.90
CA GLY A 232 2.53 -1.21 12.83
C GLY A 232 1.18 -1.61 13.39
N GLY A 233 0.39 -2.29 12.61
CA GLY A 233 -0.93 -2.74 13.00
C GLY A 233 -1.48 -3.80 12.06
N GLY A 234 -2.64 -4.33 12.43
CA GLY A 234 -3.40 -5.26 11.62
C GLY A 234 -4.70 -4.64 11.13
N PHE A 235 -5.32 -5.29 10.17
CA PHE A 235 -6.63 -4.94 9.65
C PHE A 235 -7.43 -6.19 9.28
N LEU A 236 -8.76 -6.04 9.28
CA LEU A 236 -9.71 -6.99 8.73
C LEU A 236 -10.82 -6.19 8.06
N TYR A 237 -11.12 -6.51 6.81
CA TYR A 237 -12.19 -5.90 6.02
C TYR A 237 -13.08 -6.98 5.44
N THR A 238 -14.39 -6.71 5.44
CA THR A 238 -15.36 -7.59 4.77
C THR A 238 -15.42 -7.27 3.28
N ASN A 239 -15.39 -8.30 2.45
CA ASN A 239 -15.66 -8.26 1.01
C ASN A 239 -17.01 -8.92 0.73
N GLU A 240 -17.40 -9.08 -0.53
CA GLU A 240 -18.67 -9.74 -0.89
C GLU A 240 -18.73 -11.19 -0.39
N ASP A 241 -17.70 -11.98 -0.70
CA ASP A 241 -17.60 -13.41 -0.42
C ASP A 241 -16.29 -13.82 0.28
N SER A 242 -15.61 -12.88 0.92
CA SER A 242 -14.34 -13.12 1.58
C SER A 242 -14.02 -12.07 2.65
N LEU A 243 -12.94 -12.30 3.40
CA LEU A 243 -12.34 -11.33 4.30
C LEU A 243 -10.93 -10.99 3.84
N SER A 244 -10.59 -9.70 3.79
CA SER A 244 -9.21 -9.23 3.67
C SER A 244 -8.61 -9.05 5.06
N ILE A 245 -7.64 -9.89 5.44
CA ILE A 245 -6.98 -9.82 6.75
C ILE A 245 -5.49 -9.60 6.53
N GLY A 246 -4.92 -8.59 7.17
CA GLY A 246 -3.50 -8.31 6.95
C GLY A 246 -2.85 -7.48 8.03
N THR A 247 -1.56 -7.26 7.83
CA THR A 247 -0.72 -6.46 8.72
C THR A 247 0.14 -5.50 7.91
N VAL A 248 0.43 -4.33 8.49
CA VAL A 248 1.32 -3.33 7.90
C VAL A 248 2.29 -2.85 8.97
N PHE A 249 3.58 -2.96 8.71
CA PHE A 249 4.64 -2.62 9.65
C PHE A 249 5.66 -1.66 9.05
N HIS A 250 6.21 -0.78 9.87
CA HIS A 250 7.40 -0.02 9.52
C HIS A 250 8.57 -0.97 9.23
N LEU A 251 9.19 -0.82 8.06
CA LEU A 251 10.23 -1.74 7.60
C LEU A 251 11.49 -1.69 8.48
N ASP A 252 11.86 -0.52 8.98
CA ASP A 252 12.97 -0.38 9.93
C ASP A 252 12.70 -1.10 11.26
N SER A 253 11.45 -1.14 11.71
CA SER A 253 11.05 -1.87 12.91
C SER A 253 11.06 -3.38 12.69
N LEU A 254 10.58 -3.87 11.54
CA LEU A 254 10.72 -5.27 11.15
C LEU A 254 12.18 -5.71 11.13
N ALA A 255 13.04 -4.91 10.51
CA ALA A 255 14.46 -5.18 10.42
C ALA A 255 15.16 -5.18 11.80
N ALA A 256 14.82 -4.23 12.68
CA ALA A 256 15.43 -4.09 14.01
C ALA A 256 15.04 -5.22 14.97
N GLU A 257 13.81 -5.71 14.91
CA GLU A 257 13.30 -6.80 15.73
C GLU A 257 13.53 -8.17 15.08
N GLU A 258 14.14 -8.22 13.89
CA GLU A 258 14.33 -9.43 13.07
C GLU A 258 13.03 -10.24 12.91
N ALA A 259 11.91 -9.52 12.74
CA ALA A 259 10.57 -10.10 12.70
C ALA A 259 10.21 -10.62 11.30
N GLU A 260 9.44 -11.67 11.26
CA GLU A 260 8.98 -12.33 10.03
C GLU A 260 7.54 -11.91 9.73
N PRO A 261 7.26 -11.21 8.61
CA PRO A 261 5.93 -10.65 8.33
C PRO A 261 4.79 -11.68 8.33
N HIS A 262 5.04 -12.91 7.84
CA HIS A 262 4.03 -13.97 7.84
C HIS A 262 3.70 -14.46 9.26
N GLU A 263 4.67 -14.50 10.18
CA GLU A 263 4.44 -14.87 11.59
C GLU A 263 3.64 -13.78 12.33
N LEU A 264 3.89 -12.51 12.01
CA LEU A 264 3.09 -11.43 12.55
C LEU A 264 1.64 -11.46 12.04
N LEU A 265 1.42 -11.88 10.79
CA LEU A 265 0.07 -12.16 10.27
C LEU A 265 -0.56 -13.35 11.02
N ASN A 266 0.18 -14.43 11.24
CA ASN A 266 -0.29 -15.59 12.02
C ASN A 266 -0.67 -15.18 13.45
N SER A 267 0.11 -14.28 14.08
CA SER A 267 -0.21 -13.75 15.42
C SER A 267 -1.56 -13.04 15.46
N LEU A 268 -1.92 -12.32 14.40
CA LEU A 268 -3.25 -11.71 14.27
C LEU A 268 -4.33 -12.78 14.04
N LEU A 269 -4.13 -13.70 13.09
CA LEU A 269 -5.10 -14.74 12.72
C LEU A 269 -5.47 -15.64 13.89
N THR A 270 -4.51 -15.96 14.76
CA THR A 270 -4.69 -16.84 15.93
C THR A 270 -5.12 -16.09 17.19
N HIS A 271 -5.13 -14.73 17.18
CA HIS A 271 -5.50 -13.99 18.36
C HIS A 271 -6.99 -14.09 18.68
N PRO A 272 -7.39 -14.24 19.96
CA PRO A 272 -8.80 -14.38 20.38
C PRO A 272 -9.72 -13.26 19.88
N VAL A 273 -9.19 -12.08 19.54
CA VAL A 273 -9.99 -10.97 18.98
C VAL A 273 -10.62 -11.33 17.64
N LEU A 274 -10.01 -12.23 16.86
CA LEU A 274 -10.54 -12.69 15.58
C LEU A 274 -11.42 -13.94 15.70
N ASP A 275 -11.44 -14.60 16.85
CA ASP A 275 -12.20 -15.85 17.03
C ASP A 275 -13.68 -15.71 16.69
N GLN A 276 -14.32 -14.60 17.06
CA GLN A 276 -15.72 -14.33 16.74
C GLN A 276 -16.00 -14.24 15.24
N TYR A 277 -15.01 -13.88 14.44
CA TYR A 277 -15.12 -13.71 12.98
C TYR A 277 -14.71 -14.98 12.23
N LEU A 278 -13.61 -15.63 12.61
CA LEU A 278 -13.08 -16.81 11.91
C LEU A 278 -13.72 -18.13 12.38
N GLN A 279 -13.94 -18.31 13.69
CA GLN A 279 -14.61 -19.46 14.32
C GLN A 279 -14.06 -20.83 13.89
N GLY A 280 -12.73 -21.00 13.85
CA GLY A 280 -12.10 -22.29 13.58
C GLY A 280 -11.58 -22.43 12.15
N GLU A 281 -12.09 -23.41 11.39
CA GLU A 281 -11.61 -23.70 10.04
C GLU A 281 -11.96 -22.57 9.06
N TYR A 282 -10.97 -22.15 8.25
CA TYR A 282 -11.12 -21.22 7.14
C TYR A 282 -10.22 -21.66 5.98
N GLU A 283 -10.54 -21.25 4.77
CA GLU A 283 -9.72 -21.44 3.58
C GLU A 283 -9.06 -20.12 3.20
N GLU A 284 -7.73 -20.11 3.14
CA GLU A 284 -6.98 -18.95 2.67
C GLU A 284 -6.91 -18.99 1.14
N ARG A 285 -7.62 -18.07 0.48
CA ARG A 285 -7.72 -18.00 -0.99
C ARG A 285 -6.43 -17.48 -1.61
N GLU A 286 -5.79 -16.51 -0.96
CA GLU A 286 -4.56 -15.88 -1.45
C GLU A 286 -3.74 -15.26 -0.32
N TYR A 287 -2.42 -15.40 -0.41
CA TYR A 287 -1.44 -14.65 0.37
C TYR A 287 -0.72 -13.64 -0.53
N SER A 288 -0.57 -12.41 -0.08
CA SER A 288 0.06 -11.35 -0.87
C SER A 288 0.88 -10.39 -0.01
N ALA A 289 1.85 -9.71 -0.64
CA ALA A 289 2.69 -8.75 0.06
C ALA A 289 3.14 -7.60 -0.85
N LYS A 290 3.28 -6.39 -0.27
CA LYS A 290 3.75 -5.22 -0.99
C LYS A 290 4.37 -4.20 -0.05
N LEU A 291 5.38 -3.45 -0.55
CA LEU A 291 5.82 -2.22 0.08
C LEU A 291 4.75 -1.14 -0.01
N VAL A 292 4.76 -0.23 0.95
CA VAL A 292 3.92 0.96 0.99
C VAL A 292 4.82 2.16 1.34
N PRO A 293 4.80 3.27 0.58
CA PRO A 293 5.66 4.41 0.84
C PRO A 293 5.16 5.24 2.04
N ASP A 294 6.04 5.72 2.91
CA ASP A 294 5.66 6.75 3.88
C ASP A 294 5.73 8.13 3.20
N SER A 295 4.58 8.69 2.85
CA SER A 295 4.53 9.98 2.16
C SER A 295 5.21 11.12 2.90
N LYS A 296 5.25 11.08 4.21
CA LYS A 296 5.90 12.11 5.03
C LYS A 296 7.39 12.20 4.74
N LYS A 297 7.99 11.14 4.24
CA LYS A 297 9.41 10.99 3.96
C LYS A 297 9.72 10.92 2.47
N VAL A 298 8.93 10.15 1.68
CA VAL A 298 9.23 9.89 0.27
C VAL A 298 8.45 10.75 -0.72
N ALA A 299 7.34 11.40 -0.32
CA ALA A 299 6.56 12.23 -1.24
C ALA A 299 7.38 13.40 -1.79
N HIS A 300 7.69 13.35 -3.08
CA HIS A 300 8.45 14.42 -3.71
C HIS A 300 7.61 15.69 -3.83
N PRO A 301 8.11 16.85 -3.37
CA PRO A 301 7.37 18.12 -3.43
C PRO A 301 7.02 18.56 -4.86
N SER A 302 7.85 18.18 -5.84
CA SER A 302 7.66 18.42 -7.28
C SER A 302 7.68 17.08 -8.02
N PRO A 303 6.54 16.32 -8.05
CA PRO A 303 6.51 14.95 -8.60
C PRO A 303 6.48 14.97 -10.14
N HIS A 304 7.45 15.67 -10.74
CA HIS A 304 7.59 15.76 -12.19
C HIS A 304 9.04 16.05 -12.62
N ARG A 305 9.37 15.67 -13.85
CA ARG A 305 10.61 16.06 -14.51
C ARG A 305 10.38 16.30 -16.00
N GLY A 306 10.27 17.59 -16.39
CA GLY A 306 9.95 17.93 -17.77
C GLY A 306 8.58 17.41 -18.18
N ARG A 307 8.55 16.45 -19.10
CA ARG A 307 7.32 15.80 -19.60
C ARG A 307 6.88 14.57 -18.83
N LEU A 308 7.62 14.18 -17.78
CA LEU A 308 7.24 13.09 -16.88
C LEU A 308 6.45 13.65 -15.70
N LEU A 309 5.29 13.08 -15.40
CA LEU A 309 4.48 13.33 -14.21
C LEU A 309 4.35 12.01 -13.43
N LEU A 310 4.56 12.05 -12.11
CA LEU A 310 4.42 10.90 -11.24
C LEU A 310 3.07 10.94 -10.52
N VAL A 311 2.39 9.79 -10.42
CA VAL A 311 1.05 9.68 -9.84
C VAL A 311 0.97 8.49 -8.88
N GLY A 312 0.30 8.67 -7.75
CA GLY A 312 0.09 7.63 -6.75
C GLY A 312 1.38 7.25 -6.03
N ASP A 313 1.56 5.96 -5.75
CA ASP A 313 2.71 5.46 -5.00
C ASP A 313 4.05 5.74 -5.70
N ALA A 314 4.06 5.84 -7.03
CA ALA A 314 5.23 6.27 -7.80
C ALA A 314 5.72 7.69 -7.42
N ALA A 315 4.83 8.51 -6.86
CA ALA A 315 5.13 9.83 -6.32
C ALA A 315 5.14 9.85 -4.78
N GLY A 316 5.05 8.71 -4.11
CA GLY A 316 4.90 8.62 -2.66
C GLY A 316 3.57 9.22 -2.14
N GLN A 317 2.51 9.26 -2.95
CA GLN A 317 1.24 9.91 -2.61
C GLN A 317 0.33 8.96 -1.80
N MET A 318 0.82 8.50 -0.66
CA MET A 318 0.09 7.65 0.28
C MET A 318 0.07 8.33 1.65
N GLN A 319 -1.10 8.51 2.25
CA GLN A 319 -1.26 9.12 3.55
C GLN A 319 -1.40 8.04 4.64
N ALA A 320 -0.54 8.10 5.66
CA ALA A 320 -0.70 7.34 6.89
C ALA A 320 -1.18 8.27 8.03
N GLN A 321 -2.30 7.91 8.65
CA GLN A 321 -2.87 8.61 9.81
C GLN A 321 -3.11 7.59 10.93
N GLY A 322 -2.09 7.33 11.75
CA GLY A 322 -2.13 6.21 12.69
C GLY A 322 -2.37 4.89 11.93
N PRO A 323 -3.34 4.07 12.32
CA PRO A 323 -3.60 2.79 11.66
C PRO A 323 -4.31 2.91 10.31
N ILE A 324 -4.73 4.10 9.90
CA ILE A 324 -5.47 4.34 8.65
C ILE A 324 -4.49 4.70 7.55
N ILE A 325 -4.49 3.91 6.47
CA ILE A 325 -3.65 4.14 5.29
C ILE A 325 -4.55 4.43 4.09
N LYS A 326 -4.31 5.57 3.42
CA LYS A 326 -5.06 6.06 2.26
C LYS A 326 -4.09 6.28 1.10
N GLY A 327 -4.21 5.49 0.05
CA GLY A 327 -3.36 5.59 -1.16
C GLY A 327 -4.19 5.73 -2.44
N MET A 328 -5.15 4.83 -2.66
CA MET A 328 -5.91 4.75 -3.91
C MET A 328 -6.70 6.02 -4.23
N ASN A 329 -7.36 6.62 -3.25
CA ASN A 329 -8.08 7.89 -3.41
C ASN A 329 -7.14 9.05 -3.80
N HIS A 330 -5.93 9.13 -3.22
CA HIS A 330 -4.94 10.13 -3.59
C HIS A 330 -4.39 9.88 -5.00
N ALA A 331 -4.18 8.61 -5.37
CA ALA A 331 -3.75 8.23 -6.71
C ALA A 331 -4.81 8.63 -7.77
N VAL A 332 -6.09 8.41 -7.51
CA VAL A 332 -7.20 8.84 -8.38
C VAL A 332 -7.22 10.35 -8.55
N SER A 333 -7.17 11.11 -7.44
CA SER A 333 -7.13 12.57 -7.48
C SER A 333 -5.93 13.09 -8.25
N ALA A 334 -4.74 12.55 -7.98
CA ALA A 334 -3.52 12.95 -8.66
C ALA A 334 -3.53 12.62 -10.15
N GLY A 335 -4.07 11.45 -10.53
CA GLY A 335 -4.24 11.04 -11.93
C GLY A 335 -5.11 12.02 -12.72
N GLY A 336 -6.27 12.38 -12.17
CA GLY A 336 -7.16 13.39 -12.77
C GLY A 336 -6.50 14.76 -12.90
N LEU A 337 -5.77 15.22 -11.88
CA LEU A 337 -5.04 16.48 -11.88
C LEU A 337 -3.87 16.48 -12.89
N ALA A 338 -3.18 15.35 -13.06
CA ALA A 338 -2.11 15.21 -14.06
C ALA A 338 -2.67 15.35 -15.49
N ALA A 339 -3.81 14.71 -15.77
CA ALA A 339 -4.51 14.85 -17.04
C ALA A 339 -4.97 16.29 -17.30
N GLU A 340 -5.54 16.94 -16.30
CA GLU A 340 -5.97 18.35 -16.40
C GLU A 340 -4.78 19.29 -16.64
N ALA A 341 -3.64 19.06 -15.98
CA ALA A 341 -2.44 19.85 -16.16
C ALA A 341 -1.88 19.73 -17.58
N PHE A 342 -1.83 18.52 -18.12
CA PHE A 342 -1.38 18.31 -19.50
C PHE A 342 -2.31 18.97 -20.52
N THR A 343 -3.60 18.80 -20.38
CA THR A 343 -4.57 19.40 -21.32
C THR A 343 -4.58 20.92 -21.28
N GLU A 344 -4.37 21.51 -20.10
CA GLU A 344 -4.19 22.95 -19.95
C GLU A 344 -2.89 23.43 -20.62
N ALA A 345 -1.76 22.72 -20.41
CA ALA A 345 -0.49 23.02 -21.07
C ALA A 345 -0.59 22.94 -22.58
N ARG A 346 -1.25 21.88 -23.10
CA ARG A 346 -1.54 21.70 -24.53
C ARG A 346 -2.38 22.84 -25.10
N ALA A 347 -3.43 23.26 -24.39
CA ALA A 347 -4.28 24.38 -24.80
C ALA A 347 -3.52 25.72 -24.84
N ARG A 348 -2.47 25.88 -24.02
CA ARG A 348 -1.55 27.04 -24.05
C ARG A 348 -0.51 26.93 -25.17
N GLY A 349 -0.42 25.81 -25.88
CA GLY A 349 0.53 25.54 -26.96
C GLY A 349 1.93 25.16 -26.50
N ASP A 350 2.09 24.76 -25.22
CA ASP A 350 3.38 24.36 -24.65
C ASP A 350 3.22 23.21 -23.65
N SER A 351 3.22 21.98 -24.15
CA SER A 351 3.09 20.75 -23.34
C SER A 351 4.21 20.60 -22.29
N SER A 352 5.34 21.32 -22.43
CA SER A 352 6.41 21.26 -21.44
C SER A 352 6.06 21.90 -20.10
N GLN A 353 5.00 22.71 -20.04
CA GLN A 353 4.51 23.32 -18.81
C GLN A 353 3.63 22.36 -17.95
N ALA A 354 3.33 21.17 -18.45
CA ALA A 354 2.43 20.22 -17.76
C ALA A 354 2.91 19.91 -16.33
N GLY A 355 4.21 19.73 -16.12
CA GLY A 355 4.79 19.45 -14.80
C GLY A 355 4.57 20.57 -13.79
N GLU A 356 4.87 21.81 -14.16
CA GLU A 356 4.68 22.97 -13.28
C GLU A 356 3.18 23.20 -12.97
N LEU A 357 2.31 22.99 -13.95
CA LEU A 357 0.86 23.07 -13.76
C LEU A 357 0.33 21.97 -12.86
N TYR A 358 0.88 20.77 -12.97
CA TYR A 358 0.53 19.65 -12.11
C TYR A 358 0.88 19.92 -10.66
N GLU A 359 2.10 20.35 -10.39
CA GLU A 359 2.53 20.74 -9.04
C GLU A 359 1.61 21.83 -8.45
N GLN A 360 1.31 22.89 -9.23
CA GLN A 360 0.41 23.96 -8.79
C GLN A 360 -1.02 23.45 -8.49
N LYS A 361 -1.52 22.48 -9.26
CA LYS A 361 -2.84 21.88 -9.03
C LYS A 361 -2.85 21.02 -7.77
N LEU A 362 -1.83 20.18 -7.55
CA LEU A 362 -1.70 19.38 -6.32
C LEU A 362 -1.68 20.26 -5.06
N GLU A 363 -0.96 21.37 -5.10
CA GLU A 363 -0.92 22.35 -4.00
C GLU A 363 -2.28 23.04 -3.81
N ARG A 364 -2.88 23.56 -4.89
CA ARG A 364 -4.14 24.28 -4.82
C ARG A 364 -5.30 23.43 -4.30
N GLU A 365 -5.37 22.17 -4.70
CA GLU A 365 -6.42 21.22 -4.30
C GLU A 365 -6.12 20.55 -2.95
N GLY A 366 -5.00 20.91 -2.28
CA GLY A 366 -4.66 20.44 -0.94
C GLY A 366 -4.23 18.97 -0.88
N VAL A 367 -3.91 18.33 -2.01
CA VAL A 367 -3.41 16.94 -2.02
C VAL A 367 -2.08 16.87 -1.27
N MET A 368 -1.16 17.79 -1.57
CA MET A 368 0.16 17.83 -0.93
C MET A 368 0.09 18.19 0.57
N ASP A 369 -0.88 18.97 0.98
CA ASP A 369 -1.06 19.32 2.40
C ASP A 369 -1.43 18.09 3.26
N LYS A 370 -2.14 17.12 2.68
CA LYS A 370 -2.50 15.85 3.33
C LYS A 370 -1.32 14.88 3.44
N LEU A 371 -0.35 14.99 2.53
CA LEU A 371 0.80 14.10 2.44
C LEU A 371 2.00 14.57 3.27
N ARG A 372 2.14 15.89 3.49
CA ARG A 372 3.25 16.47 4.25
C ARG A 372 3.11 16.24 5.74
N PRO A 373 4.24 16.18 6.48
CA PRO A 373 4.22 16.21 7.94
C PRO A 373 3.38 17.38 8.45
N THR A 374 2.59 17.15 9.49
CA THR A 374 1.77 18.21 10.07
C THR A 374 2.65 19.36 10.57
N ARG A 375 2.15 20.60 10.57
CA ARG A 375 2.91 21.78 11.07
C ARG A 375 3.43 21.60 12.49
N TYR A 376 2.80 20.74 13.27
CA TYR A 376 3.24 20.39 14.62
C TYR A 376 4.56 19.61 14.60
N GLU A 377 4.72 18.70 13.67
CA GLU A 377 5.95 17.92 13.45
C GLU A 377 7.13 18.82 13.03
N VAL A 378 6.87 19.84 12.19
CA VAL A 378 7.91 20.77 11.68
C VAL A 378 8.28 21.86 12.70
N THR A 379 7.34 22.35 13.51
CA THR A 379 7.57 23.48 14.42
C THR A 379 8.16 23.12 15.76
N SER A 380 8.08 21.84 16.17
CA SER A 380 8.59 21.42 17.48
C SER A 380 10.12 21.40 17.55
N GLY A 381 10.85 21.27 16.42
CA GLY A 381 12.32 21.29 16.37
C GLY A 381 13.02 20.39 17.41
N LEU A 382 12.18 19.80 18.27
CA LEU A 382 12.47 18.78 19.25
C LEU A 382 12.19 17.48 18.54
N SER A 383 13.14 16.58 18.50
CA SER A 383 12.86 15.22 18.07
C SER A 383 11.61 14.78 18.84
N GLU A 384 10.54 14.51 18.14
CA GLU A 384 9.20 14.21 18.71
C GLU A 384 9.23 13.05 19.70
N SER A 385 10.26 12.21 19.61
CA SER A 385 10.53 11.15 20.55
C SER A 385 10.63 11.62 22.01
N ASP A 386 11.15 12.82 22.30
CA ASP A 386 11.59 13.09 23.66
C ASP A 386 10.61 13.83 24.57
N LEU A 387 9.79 14.77 24.07
CA LEU A 387 8.94 15.56 24.98
C LEU A 387 7.50 15.03 25.07
N VAL A 388 6.83 14.79 23.94
CA VAL A 388 5.45 14.25 23.94
C VAL A 388 5.48 12.81 24.43
N THR A 389 6.44 12.02 23.96
CA THR A 389 6.70 10.64 24.42
C THR A 389 7.08 10.61 25.90
N SER A 390 7.94 11.51 26.37
CA SER A 390 8.35 11.57 27.78
C SER A 390 7.22 12.06 28.71
N ILE A 391 6.41 13.04 28.30
CA ILE A 391 5.28 13.54 29.09
C ILE A 391 4.11 12.56 29.00
N GLY A 392 3.78 12.07 27.82
CA GLY A 392 2.75 11.05 27.60
C GLY A 392 3.05 9.77 28.36
N ASN A 393 4.26 9.21 28.20
CA ASN A 393 4.68 8.02 28.91
C ASN A 393 4.74 8.24 30.44
N LYS A 394 5.21 9.38 30.93
CA LYS A 394 5.20 9.68 32.37
C LYS A 394 3.80 9.84 32.93
N LEU A 395 2.87 10.43 32.18
CA LEU A 395 1.49 10.59 32.61
C LEU A 395 0.74 9.25 32.57
N LEU A 396 0.84 8.52 31.46
CA LEU A 396 0.18 7.23 31.26
C LEU A 396 0.75 6.13 32.16
N ASN A 397 2.06 6.13 32.40
CA ASN A 397 2.70 5.20 33.35
C ASN A 397 2.53 5.61 34.82
N SER A 398 1.92 6.76 35.12
CA SER A 398 1.61 7.15 36.50
C SER A 398 0.28 6.55 36.96
N SER A 399 0.22 6.16 38.22
CA SER A 399 -1.03 5.68 38.84
C SER A 399 -2.19 6.71 38.76
N ILE A 400 -1.86 8.00 38.69
CA ILE A 400 -2.82 9.12 38.57
C ILE A 400 -3.35 9.21 37.13
N GLY A 401 -2.49 9.06 36.11
CA GLY A 401 -2.88 9.05 34.71
C GLY A 401 -3.79 7.86 34.36
N ARG A 402 -3.40 6.66 34.82
CA ARG A 402 -4.21 5.43 34.66
C ARG A 402 -5.56 5.52 35.38
N ALA A 403 -5.60 6.09 36.60
CA ALA A 403 -6.86 6.35 37.30
C ALA A 403 -7.73 7.39 36.57
N GLY A 404 -7.10 8.37 35.93
CA GLY A 404 -7.78 9.36 35.08
C GLY A 404 -8.44 8.70 33.86
N LEU A 405 -7.73 7.82 33.15
CA LEU A 405 -8.30 7.07 32.02
C LEU A 405 -9.55 6.28 32.42
N ARG A 406 -9.49 5.52 33.51
CA ARG A 406 -10.64 4.75 34.03
C ARG A 406 -11.83 5.63 34.41
N ALA A 407 -11.58 6.85 34.90
CA ALA A 407 -12.65 7.78 35.32
C ALA A 407 -13.31 8.52 34.14
N PHE A 408 -12.67 8.57 32.98
CA PHE A 408 -13.09 9.35 31.81
C PHE A 408 -13.24 8.49 30.53
N ASP A 409 -13.60 7.21 30.64
CA ASP A 409 -13.74 6.28 29.53
C ASP A 409 -14.57 6.89 28.37
N GLY A 410 -15.76 7.43 28.66
CA GLY A 410 -16.60 8.08 27.63
C GLY A 410 -16.07 9.43 27.10
N THR A 411 -15.05 10.03 27.75
CA THR A 411 -14.37 11.24 27.25
C THR A 411 -13.15 10.86 26.43
N ALA A 412 -12.47 9.76 26.78
CA ALA A 412 -11.39 9.18 26.00
C ALA A 412 -11.91 8.75 24.62
N GLU A 413 -13.07 8.10 24.56
CA GLU A 413 -13.75 7.71 23.33
C GLU A 413 -14.01 8.93 22.41
N ARG A 414 -14.51 10.05 22.94
CA ARG A 414 -14.71 11.28 22.16
C ARG A 414 -13.40 11.96 21.73
N LEU A 415 -12.32 11.82 22.50
CA LEU A 415 -11.03 12.40 22.19
C LEU A 415 -10.32 11.58 21.09
N PHE A 416 -10.34 10.25 21.19
CA PHE A 416 -9.73 9.36 20.20
C PHE A 416 -10.52 9.35 18.87
N ASN A 417 -11.82 9.55 18.91
CA ASN A 417 -12.69 9.67 17.75
C ASN A 417 -12.61 11.05 17.06
N SER A 418 -11.76 11.96 17.54
CA SER A 418 -11.55 13.24 16.88
C SER A 418 -10.53 13.09 15.74
N PRO A 419 -10.86 13.45 14.48
CA PRO A 419 -9.90 13.46 13.36
C PRO A 419 -8.65 14.29 13.68
N PHE A 420 -8.79 15.29 14.55
CA PHE A 420 -7.72 16.13 15.05
C PHE A 420 -6.73 15.36 15.93
N VAL A 421 -7.19 14.42 16.76
CA VAL A 421 -6.32 13.60 17.62
C VAL A 421 -5.65 12.47 16.81
N LEU A 422 -6.40 11.81 15.91
CA LEU A 422 -5.83 10.79 15.02
C LEU A 422 -4.71 11.36 14.12
N GLY A 423 -4.88 12.60 13.62
CA GLY A 423 -3.86 13.30 12.84
C GLY A 423 -2.67 13.84 13.65
N MET A 424 -2.74 13.78 14.98
CA MET A 424 -1.66 14.22 15.88
C MET A 424 -0.84 13.05 16.45
N ILE A 425 -1.20 11.80 16.16
CA ILE A 425 -0.48 10.63 16.69
C ILE A 425 0.85 10.49 15.93
N PRO A 426 2.01 10.65 16.59
CA PRO A 426 3.30 10.47 15.93
C PRO A 426 3.52 9.00 15.54
N ASP A 427 4.20 8.76 14.42
CA ASP A 427 4.58 7.42 13.95
C ASP A 427 5.71 6.83 14.80
N THR A 428 5.47 6.62 16.08
CA THR A 428 6.44 6.11 17.05
C THR A 428 5.95 4.82 17.71
N ARG A 429 6.86 4.05 18.31
CA ARG A 429 6.49 2.88 19.12
C ARG A 429 5.46 3.23 20.21
N THR A 430 5.50 4.43 20.72
CA THR A 430 4.53 4.92 21.71
C THR A 430 3.11 4.90 21.17
N SER A 431 2.91 5.32 19.92
CA SER A 431 1.60 5.41 19.28
C SER A 431 1.05 4.06 18.84
N TYR A 432 1.89 3.22 18.24
CA TYR A 432 1.45 1.93 17.71
C TYR A 432 1.42 0.80 18.74
N VAL A 433 2.27 0.85 19.76
CA VAL A 433 2.41 -0.22 20.75
C VAL A 433 2.05 0.25 22.15
N THR A 434 2.77 1.24 22.71
CA THR A 434 2.66 1.57 24.13
C THR A 434 1.29 2.13 24.53
N VAL A 435 0.75 3.10 23.78
CA VAL A 435 -0.56 3.70 24.09
C VAL A 435 -1.70 2.70 23.87
N PRO A 436 -1.79 2.00 22.73
CA PRO A 436 -2.80 0.96 22.54
C PRO A 436 -2.73 -0.14 23.61
N THR A 437 -1.53 -0.62 23.98
CA THR A 437 -1.38 -1.63 25.05
C THR A 437 -1.93 -1.11 26.37
N ILE A 438 -1.60 0.12 26.77
CA ILE A 438 -2.13 0.71 28.01
C ILE A 438 -3.65 0.84 27.96
N LEU A 439 -4.22 1.24 26.84
CA LEU A 439 -5.67 1.31 26.67
C LEU A 439 -6.31 -0.08 26.77
N GLY A 440 -5.73 -1.08 26.16
CA GLY A 440 -6.14 -2.48 26.32
C GLY A 440 -6.08 -2.95 27.78
N GLU A 441 -4.95 -2.73 28.49
CA GLU A 441 -4.77 -3.09 29.89
C GLU A 441 -5.79 -2.44 30.82
N GLU A 442 -6.01 -1.12 30.68
CA GLU A 442 -6.77 -0.33 31.65
C GLU A 442 -8.28 -0.31 31.37
N LEU A 443 -8.68 -0.32 30.11
CA LEU A 443 -10.06 -0.18 29.66
C LEU A 443 -10.61 -1.41 28.94
N GLY A 444 -9.74 -2.31 28.49
CA GLY A 444 -10.14 -3.49 27.73
C GLY A 444 -10.88 -4.54 28.58
N THR A 445 -11.66 -5.34 27.89
CA THR A 445 -12.29 -6.54 28.45
C THR A 445 -11.51 -7.78 28.01
N PRO A 446 -11.45 -8.84 28.83
CA PRO A 446 -10.89 -10.11 28.38
C PRO A 446 -11.67 -10.66 27.19
N VAL A 447 -10.94 -11.19 26.21
CA VAL A 447 -11.47 -12.00 25.13
C VAL A 447 -10.81 -13.38 25.22
N ASP A 448 -11.61 -14.44 25.07
CA ASP A 448 -11.15 -15.81 25.12
C ASP A 448 -11.50 -16.48 23.77
N ALA A 449 -10.58 -17.26 23.22
CA ALA A 449 -10.85 -18.05 22.03
C ALA A 449 -11.69 -19.29 22.41
N GLU A 450 -12.77 -19.52 21.68
CA GLU A 450 -13.59 -20.72 21.78
C GLU A 450 -13.17 -21.76 20.72
N HIS A 451 -12.49 -21.29 19.67
CA HIS A 451 -12.04 -22.11 18.54
C HIS A 451 -10.51 -21.97 18.39
N GLU A 452 -9.88 -23.02 17.90
CA GLU A 452 -8.46 -23.02 17.55
C GLU A 452 -8.34 -22.77 16.04
N VAL A 453 -7.55 -21.78 15.67
CA VAL A 453 -7.25 -21.41 14.28
C VAL A 453 -5.82 -21.85 13.98
N GLU A 454 -5.65 -22.67 12.94
CA GLU A 454 -4.34 -23.10 12.44
C GLU A 454 -4.09 -22.42 11.07
N PRO A 455 -3.30 -21.33 11.03
CA PRO A 455 -2.93 -20.70 9.76
C PRO A 455 -2.13 -21.64 8.88
N PRO A 456 -2.25 -21.52 7.53
CA PRO A 456 -1.39 -22.27 6.62
C PRO A 456 0.09 -22.00 6.86
N GLU A 457 0.92 -23.01 6.66
CA GLU A 457 2.37 -22.85 6.67
C GLU A 457 2.83 -21.96 5.50
N LEU A 458 4.02 -21.34 5.62
CA LEU A 458 4.51 -20.42 4.58
C LEU A 458 4.70 -21.09 3.22
N ASP A 459 5.09 -22.37 3.18
CA ASP A 459 5.26 -23.13 1.94
C ASP A 459 3.92 -23.44 1.25
N ASP A 460 2.85 -23.68 1.98
CA ASP A 460 1.51 -23.81 1.44
C ASP A 460 1.06 -22.50 0.79
N ARG A 461 1.21 -21.37 1.50
CA ARG A 461 0.91 -20.03 0.98
C ARG A 461 1.65 -19.70 -0.31
N ILE A 462 2.95 -20.01 -0.38
CA ILE A 462 3.77 -19.81 -1.57
C ILE A 462 3.35 -20.77 -2.69
N GLY A 463 3.01 -22.03 -2.32
CA GLY A 463 2.61 -23.07 -3.27
C GLY A 463 1.29 -22.79 -3.98
N ASP A 464 0.38 -22.05 -3.33
CA ASP A 464 -0.94 -21.70 -3.88
C ASP A 464 -0.92 -20.50 -4.82
N LEU A 465 0.18 -19.73 -4.85
CA LEU A 465 0.33 -18.61 -5.78
C LEU A 465 0.64 -19.07 -7.20
N THR A 466 0.14 -18.33 -8.16
CA THR A 466 0.44 -18.56 -9.57
C THR A 466 1.69 -17.79 -9.98
N TYR A 467 2.65 -18.48 -10.60
CA TYR A 467 3.88 -17.88 -11.10
C TYR A 467 4.06 -18.14 -12.59
N ASN A 468 4.25 -17.07 -13.35
CA ASN A 468 4.69 -17.13 -14.74
C ASN A 468 6.22 -17.08 -14.80
N VAL A 469 6.84 -18.20 -15.16
CA VAL A 469 8.30 -18.34 -15.17
C VAL A 469 8.94 -17.31 -16.11
N GLY A 470 9.89 -16.57 -15.59
CA GLY A 470 10.73 -15.59 -16.30
C GLY A 470 12.20 -15.73 -15.93
N ASP A 471 13.02 -14.82 -16.48
CA ASP A 471 14.40 -14.70 -16.06
C ASP A 471 14.50 -14.14 -14.63
N PRO A 472 15.57 -14.45 -13.87
CA PRO A 472 15.79 -13.86 -12.56
C PRO A 472 15.77 -12.33 -12.63
N HIS A 473 14.96 -11.70 -11.79
CA HIS A 473 14.75 -10.26 -11.74
C HIS A 473 15.42 -9.60 -10.52
N ILE A 474 16.10 -10.39 -9.69
CA ILE A 474 16.88 -9.93 -8.54
C ILE A 474 18.29 -10.52 -8.66
N GLU A 475 19.31 -9.67 -8.51
CA GLU A 475 20.72 -10.04 -8.43
C GLU A 475 21.24 -9.68 -7.04
N LEU A 476 21.76 -10.67 -6.32
CA LEU A 476 22.39 -10.46 -5.02
C LEU A 476 23.85 -9.99 -5.26
N ILE A 477 24.15 -8.73 -4.93
CA ILE A 477 25.44 -8.09 -5.18
C ILE A 477 26.45 -8.49 -4.10
N ASP A 478 26.07 -8.38 -2.83
CA ASP A 478 26.87 -8.85 -1.70
C ASP A 478 26.09 -9.90 -0.90
N SER A 479 26.57 -11.15 -0.97
CA SER A 479 25.98 -12.30 -0.29
C SER A 479 26.42 -12.47 1.15
N THR A 480 27.21 -11.55 1.72
CA THR A 480 27.57 -11.62 3.15
C THR A 480 26.33 -11.43 4.01
N PHE A 481 26.29 -12.10 5.16
CA PHE A 481 25.18 -11.95 6.09
C PHE A 481 25.09 -10.52 6.66
N GLU A 482 26.21 -9.80 6.74
CA GLU A 482 26.24 -8.38 7.15
C GLU A 482 25.49 -7.47 6.16
N ALA A 483 25.65 -7.71 4.87
CA ALA A 483 25.04 -6.88 3.80
C ALA A 483 23.59 -7.27 3.47
N SER A 484 23.25 -8.55 3.55
CA SER A 484 21.96 -9.07 3.03
C SER A 484 21.18 -9.94 4.01
N GLY A 485 21.67 -10.14 5.23
CA GLY A 485 21.05 -11.03 6.21
C GLY A 485 19.66 -10.58 6.67
N THR A 486 19.38 -9.28 6.67
CA THR A 486 18.06 -8.74 7.04
C THR A 486 16.94 -9.24 6.09
N ALA A 487 17.27 -9.55 4.81
CA ALA A 487 16.29 -10.09 3.89
C ALA A 487 15.79 -11.50 4.27
N VAL A 488 16.55 -12.25 5.08
CA VAL A 488 16.13 -13.60 5.52
C VAL A 488 14.86 -13.54 6.39
N THR A 489 14.69 -12.47 7.16
CA THR A 489 13.51 -12.26 8.02
C THR A 489 12.51 -11.27 7.45
N ALA A 490 12.96 -10.15 6.90
CA ALA A 490 12.08 -9.09 6.42
C ALA A 490 11.37 -9.43 5.09
N CYS A 491 11.87 -10.39 4.30
CA CYS A 491 11.19 -10.85 3.11
C CYS A 491 9.93 -11.66 3.48
N PRO A 492 8.73 -11.27 3.00
CA PRO A 492 7.47 -11.91 3.40
C PRO A 492 7.30 -13.36 2.97
N VAL A 493 8.20 -13.85 2.11
CA VAL A 493 8.24 -15.26 1.66
C VAL A 493 9.57 -15.93 2.02
N SER A 494 10.20 -15.50 3.10
CA SER A 494 11.40 -16.11 3.69
C SER A 494 11.26 -16.21 5.20
N ALA A 495 11.93 -17.17 5.82
CA ALA A 495 11.98 -17.33 7.26
C ALA A 495 13.29 -18.01 7.68
N LYS A 496 13.76 -17.74 8.91
CA LYS A 496 15.02 -18.32 9.45
C LYS A 496 15.03 -19.84 9.44
N ASP A 497 13.93 -20.44 9.87
CA ASP A 497 13.79 -21.89 10.03
C ASP A 497 13.13 -22.57 8.80
N PHE A 498 12.81 -21.80 7.77
CA PHE A 498 12.17 -22.27 6.57
C PHE A 498 13.20 -22.59 5.48
N GLY A 499 13.26 -23.84 5.04
CA GLY A 499 14.19 -24.29 4.00
C GLY A 499 13.80 -23.87 2.57
N GLY A 500 12.65 -23.23 2.39
CA GLY A 500 12.12 -22.62 1.16
C GLY A 500 12.28 -21.10 1.14
N GLY A 501 11.50 -20.42 0.27
CA GLY A 501 11.48 -18.96 0.18
C GLY A 501 12.63 -18.34 -0.60
N CYS A 502 12.62 -17.01 -0.71
CA CYS A 502 13.59 -16.28 -1.53
C CYS A 502 14.99 -16.24 -0.91
N TYR A 503 15.11 -15.92 0.37
CA TYR A 503 16.38 -15.70 1.04
C TYR A 503 16.62 -16.76 2.11
N ARG A 504 17.86 -17.31 2.15
CA ARG A 504 18.27 -18.34 3.10
C ARG A 504 19.64 -18.05 3.66
N GLU A 505 19.83 -18.27 4.97
CA GLU A 505 21.13 -18.25 5.61
C GLU A 505 21.84 -19.58 5.36
N GLU A 506 23.12 -19.52 4.94
CA GLU A 506 23.98 -20.68 4.75
C GLU A 506 25.29 -20.51 5.49
N GLU A 507 25.78 -21.60 6.12
CA GLU A 507 27.12 -21.64 6.69
C GLU A 507 28.15 -22.09 5.67
N ILE A 508 29.19 -21.28 5.43
CA ILE A 508 30.33 -21.65 4.60
C ILE A 508 31.59 -21.84 5.45
N LYS A 509 32.39 -22.86 5.11
CA LYS A 509 33.68 -23.12 5.74
C LYS A 509 34.80 -22.78 4.77
N THR A 510 35.60 -21.76 5.10
CA THR A 510 36.76 -21.34 4.30
C THR A 510 38.00 -21.33 5.19
N ASN A 511 39.00 -22.14 4.82
CA ASN A 511 40.29 -22.24 5.52
C ASN A 511 40.21 -22.55 7.04
N GLY A 512 39.13 -23.17 7.49
CA GLY A 512 38.90 -23.52 8.92
C GLY A 512 38.05 -22.52 9.69
N ASP A 513 37.73 -21.37 9.12
CA ASP A 513 36.79 -20.41 9.68
C ASP A 513 35.37 -20.67 9.12
N THR A 514 34.36 -20.52 9.96
CA THR A 514 32.94 -20.59 9.56
C THR A 514 32.41 -19.17 9.37
N GLY A 515 31.95 -18.87 8.16
CA GLY A 515 31.24 -17.62 7.84
C GLY A 515 29.77 -17.88 7.53
N ARG A 516 28.93 -16.84 7.63
CA ARG A 516 27.53 -16.88 7.21
C ARG A 516 27.37 -16.12 5.91
N VAL A 517 26.62 -16.68 4.98
CA VAL A 517 26.26 -16.05 3.70
C VAL A 517 24.75 -16.19 3.48
N VAL A 518 24.24 -15.40 2.56
CA VAL A 518 22.85 -15.44 2.12
C VAL A 518 22.80 -16.02 0.70
N SER A 519 21.94 -16.97 0.46
CA SER A 519 21.58 -17.46 -0.88
C SER A 519 20.21 -16.92 -1.29
N LEU A 520 20.01 -16.76 -2.60
CA LEU A 520 18.79 -16.21 -3.20
C LEU A 520 18.20 -17.22 -4.19
N ASP A 521 16.88 -17.47 -4.03
CA ASP A 521 16.02 -18.11 -5.02
C ASP A 521 14.90 -17.14 -5.40
N THR A 522 14.80 -16.77 -6.67
CA THR A 522 13.80 -15.80 -7.14
C THR A 522 12.47 -16.44 -7.55
N GLN A 523 12.35 -17.77 -7.54
CA GLN A 523 11.12 -18.45 -7.98
C GLN A 523 9.90 -18.12 -7.10
N PRO A 524 9.99 -18.15 -5.76
CA PRO A 524 8.84 -17.85 -4.89
C PRO A 524 8.63 -16.35 -4.66
N CYS A 525 9.30 -15.47 -5.42
CA CYS A 525 9.23 -14.03 -5.18
C CYS A 525 7.82 -13.46 -5.45
N VAL A 526 7.28 -12.76 -4.47
CA VAL A 526 6.00 -12.04 -4.53
C VAL A 526 6.12 -10.58 -5.01
N GLU A 527 7.25 -10.20 -5.53
CA GLU A 527 7.51 -8.88 -6.12
C GLU A 527 7.17 -7.68 -5.19
N CYS A 528 7.34 -7.86 -3.89
CA CYS A 528 7.03 -6.81 -2.93
C CYS A 528 8.00 -5.63 -2.98
N GLY A 529 9.29 -5.85 -3.29
CA GLY A 529 10.34 -4.83 -3.34
C GLY A 529 11.17 -4.69 -2.06
N THR A 530 10.81 -5.34 -0.95
CA THR A 530 11.49 -5.20 0.36
C THR A 530 12.99 -5.40 0.30
N CYS A 531 13.46 -6.42 -0.43
CA CYS A 531 14.88 -6.74 -0.53
C CYS A 531 15.71 -5.65 -1.22
N ALA A 532 15.11 -4.83 -2.07
CA ALA A 532 15.79 -3.67 -2.67
C ALA A 532 16.24 -2.62 -1.65
N ILE A 533 15.64 -2.66 -0.43
CA ILE A 533 15.90 -1.71 0.65
C ILE A 533 16.77 -2.35 1.75
N VAL A 534 16.50 -3.64 2.08
CA VAL A 534 17.11 -4.29 3.24
C VAL A 534 18.29 -5.21 2.91
N ALA A 535 18.66 -5.33 1.63
CA ALA A 535 19.76 -6.18 1.17
C ALA A 535 20.56 -5.50 0.06
N ASP A 536 21.82 -5.89 -0.11
CA ASP A 536 22.63 -5.40 -1.23
C ASP A 536 22.27 -6.16 -2.52
N THR A 537 21.19 -5.71 -3.16
CA THR A 537 20.61 -6.32 -4.35
C THR A 537 20.39 -5.31 -5.47
N LYS A 538 20.47 -5.79 -6.71
CA LYS A 538 19.86 -5.12 -7.85
C LYS A 538 18.50 -5.75 -8.10
N TRP A 539 17.45 -4.98 -7.85
CA TRP A 539 16.08 -5.40 -8.03
C TRP A 539 15.46 -4.69 -9.25
N GLU A 540 14.78 -5.44 -10.08
CA GLU A 540 14.00 -4.95 -11.22
C GLU A 540 12.65 -5.68 -11.25
N HIS A 541 11.66 -5.17 -11.98
CA HIS A 541 10.47 -5.96 -12.26
C HIS A 541 10.80 -7.11 -13.21
N PRO A 542 10.13 -8.26 -13.12
CA PRO A 542 10.13 -9.23 -14.22
C PRO A 542 9.59 -8.59 -15.51
N SER A 543 10.01 -9.12 -16.67
CA SER A 543 9.43 -8.73 -17.97
C SER A 543 7.91 -8.91 -18.00
N GLY A 544 7.24 -8.31 -18.97
CA GLY A 544 5.79 -8.30 -19.05
C GLY A 544 5.17 -9.69 -18.87
N GLY A 545 4.08 -9.78 -18.11
CA GLY A 545 3.37 -11.00 -17.78
C GLY A 545 4.13 -12.05 -16.96
N LYS A 546 5.41 -11.81 -16.60
CA LYS A 546 6.20 -12.75 -15.80
C LYS A 546 6.12 -12.46 -14.31
N GLY A 547 6.58 -13.43 -13.49
CA GLY A 547 6.56 -13.35 -12.03
C GLY A 547 5.22 -13.78 -11.43
N VAL A 548 4.91 -13.34 -10.20
CA VAL A 548 3.69 -13.69 -9.48
C VAL A 548 2.45 -13.10 -10.14
N GLU A 549 1.35 -13.84 -10.12
CA GLU A 549 0.01 -13.35 -10.45
C GLU A 549 -0.93 -13.53 -9.27
N TYR A 550 -1.51 -12.43 -8.83
CA TYR A 550 -2.54 -12.42 -7.81
C TYR A 550 -3.94 -12.61 -8.43
N LYS A 551 -4.84 -13.24 -7.67
CA LYS A 551 -6.25 -13.44 -8.06
C LYS A 551 -7.13 -12.33 -7.50
N ASP A 552 -6.81 -11.92 -6.28
CA ASP A 552 -7.59 -10.95 -5.50
C ASP A 552 -6.76 -9.68 -5.23
N GLY A 553 -5.47 -9.80 -4.91
CA GLY A 553 -4.52 -8.70 -4.72
C GLY A 553 -4.79 -7.84 -3.48
#